data_e48afed96a55e14e60ec6be323c6a2a2
#
_entry.id   e48afed96a55e14e60ec6be323c6a2a2
#
_cell.length_a   1.000
_cell.length_b   1.000
_cell.length_c   1.000
_cell.angle_alpha   90.00
_cell.angle_beta   90.00
_cell.angle_gamma   90.00
#
_symmetry.space_group_name_H-M   'P 1'
#
loop_
_entity.id
_entity.type
_entity.pdbx_description
1 polymer ?
#
loop_
_entity_poly.entity_id
_entity_poly.type
_entity_poly.pdbx_seq_one_letter_code
_entity_poly.pdbx_strand_id
1 'polypeptide(L)'
;MTNSLTTWDEPELAIDWARLGHVYVVGNGKGGVGKTTTSAHIAALVASDGARTLLIDLNGQGNCALLLGFANTERDDKGRNLFSAVTAGAQLTPVRNVRPNLDVVPGGQYVRRIASVLSAEMATKDDAKRVHLALAECLQAIAGDYRVIIIDTPPENPLLSNIALCAGRFVIVPMRTDEYSRQGLRDIAADIRGMREHNPYLMLLAVFVFGSGTSSKKIRREMAKSVSEDLGQSSDMLLESFVRHAESVASEMVKFGRLAYELEQEIENNPKYWEVRKGSAKNVTTVSETSRLVAEDFANLAAEVLTRAASKRAQMIEQGEWP
;
A
#
# COMPACT_ATOMS: atom_id res chain seq x y z
N MET A 1 8.66 41.45 40.49
CA MET A 1 8.42 40.00 40.58
C MET A 1 7.95 39.55 39.17
N THR A 2 8.89 39.13 38.36
CA THR A 2 8.64 38.67 36.99
C THR A 2 8.29 37.21 37.04
N ASN A 3 7.02 36.89 36.73
CA ASN A 3 6.53 35.54 36.61
C ASN A 3 7.14 34.93 35.32
N SER A 4 8.16 34.12 35.44
CA SER A 4 8.61 33.24 34.37
C SER A 4 7.60 32.09 34.28
N LEU A 5 6.66 32.21 33.36
CA LEU A 5 5.90 31.05 32.88
C LEU A 5 6.90 30.09 32.24
N THR A 6 7.16 28.98 32.91
CA THR A 6 7.89 27.87 32.36
C THR A 6 7.17 27.42 31.11
N THR A 7 7.74 27.71 29.95
CA THR A 7 7.38 27.02 28.69
C THR A 7 7.70 25.55 28.91
N TRP A 8 6.67 24.72 28.95
CA TRP A 8 6.85 23.28 28.86
C TRP A 8 7.31 23.04 27.42
N ASP A 9 8.62 22.82 27.25
CA ASP A 9 9.13 22.31 25.97
C ASP A 9 8.48 20.93 25.75
N GLU A 10 7.50 20.86 24.86
CA GLU A 10 7.03 19.57 24.39
C GLU A 10 8.24 18.83 23.79
N PRO A 11 8.46 17.56 24.13
CA PRO A 11 9.60 16.83 23.59
C PRO A 11 9.53 16.87 22.06
N GLU A 12 10.63 17.28 21.43
CA GLU A 12 10.73 17.33 19.98
C GLU A 12 10.39 15.93 19.42
N LEU A 13 9.42 15.88 18.49
CA LEU A 13 8.97 14.64 17.88
C LEU A 13 10.13 14.00 17.11
N ALA A 14 10.79 13.03 17.72
CA ALA A 14 11.89 12.29 17.13
C ALA A 14 11.40 10.97 16.53
N ILE A 15 11.52 10.83 15.21
CA ILE A 15 11.21 9.56 14.49
C ILE A 15 12.50 8.75 14.35
N ASP A 16 12.47 7.51 14.79
CA ASP A 16 13.53 6.53 14.54
C ASP A 16 13.36 5.95 13.12
N TRP A 17 13.99 6.60 12.15
CA TRP A 17 13.89 6.22 10.74
C TRP A 17 14.47 4.85 10.44
N ALA A 18 15.43 4.36 11.23
CA ALA A 18 15.97 3.02 11.07
C ALA A 18 14.88 1.95 11.29
N ARG A 19 13.95 2.20 12.20
CA ARG A 19 12.80 1.30 12.46
C ARG A 19 11.79 1.30 11.33
N LEU A 20 11.72 2.35 10.51
CA LEU A 20 10.79 2.50 9.39
C LEU A 20 11.41 2.14 8.03
N GLY A 21 12.64 1.65 8.00
CA GLY A 21 13.38 1.35 6.78
C GLY A 21 12.76 0.25 5.88
N HIS A 22 11.75 -0.46 6.36
CA HIS A 22 11.06 -1.53 5.64
C HIS A 22 9.56 -1.23 5.40
N VAL A 23 9.20 0.06 5.41
CA VAL A 23 7.84 0.54 5.15
C VAL A 23 7.69 0.92 3.68
N TYR A 24 6.72 0.31 3.02
CA TYR A 24 6.39 0.52 1.61
C TYR A 24 5.03 1.20 1.50
N VAL A 25 4.93 2.25 0.71
CA VAL A 25 3.70 2.98 0.43
C VAL A 25 3.26 2.67 -1.00
N VAL A 26 2.06 2.18 -1.19
CA VAL A 26 1.45 2.04 -2.52
C VAL A 26 0.60 3.27 -2.77
N GLY A 27 1.10 4.17 -3.61
CA GLY A 27 0.54 5.51 -3.80
C GLY A 27 0.32 5.87 -5.27
N ASN A 28 -0.79 6.55 -5.53
CA ASN A 28 -1.08 7.26 -6.78
C ASN A 28 -2.30 8.15 -6.51
N GLY A 29 -2.27 9.40 -6.95
CA GLY A 29 -3.39 10.35 -6.79
C GLY A 29 -4.69 9.91 -7.48
N LYS A 30 -4.62 9.01 -8.47
CA LYS A 30 -5.78 8.53 -9.22
C LYS A 30 -6.47 7.33 -8.56
N GLY A 31 -7.82 7.31 -8.60
CA GLY A 31 -8.64 6.15 -8.24
C GLY A 31 -8.58 5.05 -9.30
N GLY A 32 -8.83 3.78 -8.91
CA GLY A 32 -8.99 2.65 -9.84
C GLY A 32 -7.71 2.16 -10.53
N VAL A 33 -6.53 2.56 -10.04
CA VAL A 33 -5.22 2.10 -10.57
C VAL A 33 -4.67 0.86 -9.85
N GLY A 34 -5.46 0.22 -8.99
CA GLY A 34 -5.11 -1.03 -8.33
C GLY A 34 -4.27 -0.89 -7.05
N LYS A 35 -4.23 0.27 -6.39
CA LYS A 35 -3.48 0.46 -5.14
C LYS A 35 -3.80 -0.61 -4.11
N THR A 36 -5.04 -0.68 -3.65
CA THR A 36 -5.49 -1.62 -2.61
C THR A 36 -5.25 -3.09 -2.99
N THR A 37 -5.56 -3.45 -4.25
CA THR A 37 -5.33 -4.81 -4.74
C THR A 37 -3.85 -5.16 -4.70
N THR A 38 -2.98 -4.24 -5.12
CA THR A 38 -1.52 -4.41 -5.08
C THR A 38 -1.01 -4.51 -3.65
N SER A 39 -1.45 -3.61 -2.76
CA SER A 39 -1.07 -3.60 -1.35
C SER A 39 -1.40 -4.93 -0.67
N ALA A 40 -2.63 -5.43 -0.87
CA ALA A 40 -3.08 -6.69 -0.30
C ALA A 40 -2.29 -7.89 -0.86
N HIS A 41 -2.02 -7.94 -2.19
CA HIS A 41 -1.26 -9.04 -2.79
C HIS A 41 0.20 -9.06 -2.35
N ILE A 42 0.91 -7.92 -2.40
CA ILE A 42 2.31 -7.87 -1.94
C ILE A 42 2.38 -8.30 -0.47
N ALA A 43 1.52 -7.74 0.40
CA ALA A 43 1.53 -8.07 1.82
C ALA A 43 1.27 -9.57 2.08
N ALA A 44 0.26 -10.15 1.41
CA ALA A 44 -0.11 -11.55 1.61
C ALA A 44 0.92 -12.53 1.01
N LEU A 45 1.50 -12.23 -0.15
CA LEU A 45 2.54 -13.04 -0.77
C LEU A 45 3.81 -13.07 0.10
N VAL A 46 4.25 -11.91 0.60
CA VAL A 46 5.40 -11.82 1.53
C VAL A 46 5.14 -12.60 2.81
N ALA A 47 3.91 -12.53 3.33
CA ALA A 47 3.51 -13.29 4.50
C ALA A 47 3.47 -14.80 4.24
N SER A 48 3.01 -15.23 3.06
CA SER A 48 3.00 -16.64 2.67
C SER A 48 4.40 -17.24 2.55
N ASP A 49 5.41 -16.43 2.24
CA ASP A 49 6.82 -16.81 2.23
C ASP A 49 7.46 -16.84 3.65
N GLY A 50 6.64 -16.67 4.69
CA GLY A 50 7.04 -16.78 6.09
C GLY A 50 7.51 -15.48 6.75
N ALA A 51 7.54 -14.37 6.04
CA ALA A 51 7.93 -13.08 6.60
C ALA A 51 6.74 -12.40 7.32
N ARG A 52 6.93 -12.05 8.60
CA ARG A 52 5.90 -11.34 9.34
C ARG A 52 5.62 -9.97 8.72
N THR A 53 4.39 -9.74 8.28
CA THR A 53 4.00 -8.60 7.45
C THR A 53 2.82 -7.85 8.07
N LEU A 54 2.85 -6.53 7.98
CA LEU A 54 1.75 -5.64 8.36
C LEU A 54 1.20 -4.95 7.11
N LEU A 55 -0.11 -4.98 6.94
CA LEU A 55 -0.84 -4.16 5.96
C LEU A 55 -1.64 -3.08 6.69
N ILE A 56 -1.46 -1.80 6.31
CA ILE A 56 -2.21 -0.67 6.86
C ILE A 56 -3.09 -0.11 5.75
N ASP A 57 -4.41 -0.09 5.96
CA ASP A 57 -5.39 0.45 5.03
C ASP A 57 -5.77 1.89 5.43
N LEU A 58 -5.15 2.89 4.79
CA LEU A 58 -5.52 4.31 4.98
C LEU A 58 -6.73 4.73 4.13
N ASN A 59 -7.45 3.77 3.54
CA ASN A 59 -8.58 4.07 2.70
C ASN A 59 -9.89 4.06 3.49
N GLY A 60 -10.63 5.17 3.41
CA GLY A 60 -11.95 5.31 4.03
C GLY A 60 -13.04 4.37 3.46
N GLN A 61 -12.74 3.58 2.42
CA GLN A 61 -13.62 2.53 1.91
C GLN A 61 -13.40 1.18 2.61
N GLY A 62 -12.23 0.93 3.23
CA GLY A 62 -11.91 -0.33 3.90
C GLY A 62 -11.82 -1.53 2.97
N ASN A 63 -11.35 -1.34 1.75
CA ASN A 63 -11.35 -2.37 0.72
C ASN A 63 -10.37 -3.53 1.00
N CYS A 64 -9.32 -3.31 1.81
CA CYS A 64 -8.44 -4.40 2.24
C CYS A 64 -9.20 -5.48 3.03
N ALA A 65 -10.13 -5.08 3.90
CA ALA A 65 -10.95 -6.02 4.65
C ALA A 65 -11.87 -6.87 3.76
N LEU A 66 -12.40 -6.28 2.67
CA LEU A 66 -13.19 -7.00 1.66
C LEU A 66 -12.33 -8.03 0.91
N LEU A 67 -11.18 -7.62 0.39
CA LEU A 67 -10.27 -8.50 -0.37
C LEU A 67 -9.73 -9.66 0.49
N LEU A 68 -9.56 -9.42 1.80
CA LEU A 68 -9.06 -10.41 2.75
C LEU A 68 -10.17 -11.16 3.51
N GLY A 69 -11.44 -10.96 3.17
CA GLY A 69 -12.58 -11.75 3.63
C GLY A 69 -12.97 -11.58 5.10
N PHE A 70 -12.56 -10.47 5.76
CA PHE A 70 -12.96 -10.21 7.14
C PHE A 70 -13.82 -8.96 7.31
N ALA A 71 -14.20 -8.29 6.22
CA ALA A 71 -15.11 -7.15 6.25
C ALA A 71 -16.45 -7.50 6.92
N ASN A 72 -16.97 -6.56 7.71
CA ASN A 72 -18.23 -6.72 8.48
C ASN A 72 -18.23 -7.87 9.49
N THR A 73 -17.08 -8.41 9.87
CA THR A 73 -16.94 -9.32 11.01
C THR A 73 -16.58 -8.52 12.28
N GLU A 74 -16.55 -9.17 13.43
CA GLU A 74 -16.10 -8.56 14.70
C GLU A 74 -14.63 -8.14 14.66
N ARG A 75 -13.85 -8.67 13.73
CA ARG A 75 -12.43 -8.32 13.51
C ARG A 75 -12.27 -7.01 12.79
N ASP A 76 -13.28 -6.52 12.07
CA ASP A 76 -13.25 -5.29 11.28
C ASP A 76 -13.74 -4.11 12.12
N ASP A 77 -12.83 -3.35 12.71
CA ASP A 77 -13.14 -2.17 13.52
C ASP A 77 -13.48 -0.92 12.68
N LYS A 78 -13.51 -1.04 11.36
CA LYS A 78 -13.80 0.04 10.40
C LYS A 78 -12.82 1.22 10.46
N GLY A 79 -11.58 0.96 10.90
CA GLY A 79 -10.52 1.96 11.04
C GLY A 79 -10.58 2.76 12.34
N ARG A 80 -11.29 2.28 13.37
CA ARG A 80 -11.43 2.98 14.65
C ARG A 80 -10.09 3.06 15.39
N ASN A 81 -9.34 1.97 15.46
CA ASN A 81 -8.02 1.99 16.12
C ASN A 81 -7.06 2.91 15.38
N LEU A 82 -7.00 2.82 14.04
CA LEU A 82 -6.16 3.70 13.22
C LEU A 82 -6.50 5.19 13.44
N PHE A 83 -7.81 5.53 13.47
CA PHE A 83 -8.25 6.88 13.79
C PHE A 83 -7.71 7.33 15.15
N SER A 84 -7.92 6.54 16.22
CA SER A 84 -7.50 6.89 17.57
C SER A 84 -5.97 6.96 17.69
N ALA A 85 -5.23 6.09 17.01
CA ALA A 85 -3.78 6.10 17.01
C ALA A 85 -3.23 7.39 16.38
N VAL A 86 -3.73 7.75 15.19
CA VAL A 86 -3.21 8.88 14.41
C VAL A 86 -3.68 10.23 14.96
N THR A 87 -4.88 10.33 15.57
CA THR A 87 -5.43 11.61 16.05
C THR A 87 -5.28 11.84 17.56
N ALA A 88 -5.08 10.79 18.34
CA ALA A 88 -5.03 10.90 19.81
C ALA A 88 -3.86 10.13 20.43
N GLY A 89 -2.89 9.67 19.64
CA GLY A 89 -1.70 8.99 20.16
C GLY A 89 -2.00 7.63 20.82
N ALA A 90 -3.16 7.00 20.53
CA ALA A 90 -3.45 5.67 21.04
C ALA A 90 -2.49 4.63 20.43
N GLN A 91 -2.31 3.51 21.11
CA GLN A 91 -1.50 2.42 20.58
C GLN A 91 -2.10 1.86 19.28
N LEU A 92 -1.27 1.75 18.24
CA LEU A 92 -1.67 1.11 16.99
C LEU A 92 -1.75 -0.41 17.22
N THR A 93 -2.97 -0.96 17.06
CA THR A 93 -3.27 -2.37 17.38
C THR A 93 -3.81 -3.07 16.15
N PRO A 94 -2.98 -3.82 15.42
CA PRO A 94 -3.41 -4.57 14.24
C PRO A 94 -4.32 -5.75 14.56
N VAL A 95 -5.20 -6.09 13.64
CA VAL A 95 -5.93 -7.37 13.60
C VAL A 95 -4.91 -8.47 13.27
N ARG A 96 -4.67 -9.34 14.23
CA ARG A 96 -3.62 -10.37 14.13
C ARG A 96 -4.02 -11.54 13.24
N ASN A 97 -3.07 -12.07 12.48
CA ASN A 97 -3.22 -13.31 11.71
C ASN A 97 -4.49 -13.32 10.83
N VAL A 98 -4.68 -12.29 10.01
CA VAL A 98 -5.71 -12.28 8.95
C VAL A 98 -5.41 -13.37 7.93
N ARG A 99 -4.13 -13.62 7.66
CA ARG A 99 -3.52 -14.81 7.05
C ARG A 99 -2.34 -15.22 7.91
N PRO A 100 -1.77 -16.42 7.77
CA PRO A 100 -0.50 -16.76 8.41
C PRO A 100 0.54 -15.67 8.16
N ASN A 101 1.17 -15.17 9.22
CA ASN A 101 2.16 -14.07 9.21
C ASN A 101 1.67 -12.71 8.69
N LEU A 102 0.38 -12.52 8.40
CA LEU A 102 -0.20 -11.25 7.96
C LEU A 102 -1.11 -10.67 9.03
N ASP A 103 -0.70 -9.52 9.56
CA ASP A 103 -1.51 -8.67 10.41
C ASP A 103 -2.04 -7.46 9.59
N VAL A 104 -3.21 -6.94 9.94
CA VAL A 104 -3.84 -5.83 9.20
C VAL A 104 -4.33 -4.75 10.16
N VAL A 105 -4.04 -3.50 9.86
CA VAL A 105 -4.76 -2.35 10.43
C VAL A 105 -5.86 -1.97 9.45
N PRO A 106 -7.14 -2.20 9.79
CA PRO A 106 -8.24 -1.98 8.87
C PRO A 106 -8.46 -0.51 8.55
N GLY A 107 -8.86 -0.23 7.32
CA GLY A 107 -9.43 1.04 6.91
C GLY A 107 -10.93 1.13 7.18
N GLY A 108 -11.59 2.15 6.64
CA GLY A 108 -13.04 2.28 6.70
C GLY A 108 -13.54 3.64 7.18
N GLN A 109 -14.80 3.68 7.64
CA GLN A 109 -15.52 4.93 7.89
C GLN A 109 -14.84 5.88 8.89
N TYR A 110 -14.10 5.37 9.87
CA TYR A 110 -13.39 6.21 10.83
C TYR A 110 -12.16 6.87 10.22
N VAL A 111 -11.49 6.23 9.25
CA VAL A 111 -10.34 6.81 8.55
C VAL A 111 -10.72 8.10 7.80
N ARG A 112 -11.95 8.18 7.28
CA ARG A 112 -12.45 9.42 6.61
C ARG A 112 -12.42 10.64 7.52
N ARG A 113 -12.49 10.45 8.84
CA ARG A 113 -12.49 11.53 9.83
C ARG A 113 -11.10 12.04 10.16
N ILE A 114 -10.05 11.24 9.93
CA ILE A 114 -8.67 11.61 10.27
C ILE A 114 -8.30 12.95 9.62
N ALA A 115 -8.52 13.07 8.31
CA ALA A 115 -8.17 14.29 7.59
C ALA A 115 -8.87 15.53 8.15
N SER A 116 -10.15 15.42 8.52
CA SER A 116 -10.90 16.56 9.07
C SER A 116 -10.39 16.99 10.45
N VAL A 117 -10.04 16.02 11.30
CA VAL A 117 -9.49 16.31 12.64
C VAL A 117 -8.10 16.94 12.50
N LEU A 118 -7.21 16.32 11.77
CA LEU A 118 -5.83 16.78 11.64
C LEU A 118 -5.69 18.08 10.86
N SER A 119 -6.56 18.36 9.88
CA SER A 119 -6.56 19.64 9.18
C SER A 119 -6.89 20.82 10.11
N ALA A 120 -7.70 20.58 11.15
CA ALA A 120 -8.02 21.61 12.14
C ALA A 120 -6.83 21.92 13.08
N GLU A 121 -5.87 21.00 13.19
CA GLU A 121 -4.68 21.14 14.02
C GLU A 121 -3.51 21.80 13.27
N MET A 122 -3.58 21.98 11.96
CA MET A 122 -2.50 22.55 11.13
C MET A 122 -2.47 24.08 11.14
N ALA A 123 -2.34 24.70 12.33
CA ALA A 123 -2.33 26.15 12.46
C ALA A 123 -0.93 26.78 12.26
N THR A 124 0.13 26.07 12.62
CA THR A 124 1.53 26.49 12.48
C THR A 124 2.34 25.49 11.63
N LYS A 125 3.60 25.82 11.32
CA LYS A 125 4.49 24.89 10.63
C LYS A 125 4.85 23.67 11.49
N ASP A 126 5.00 23.86 12.79
CA ASP A 126 5.32 22.78 13.72
C ASP A 126 4.13 21.85 13.90
N ASP A 127 2.92 22.38 13.95
CA ASP A 127 1.68 21.58 13.92
C ASP A 127 1.56 20.79 12.61
N ALA A 128 1.89 21.40 11.48
CA ALA A 128 1.89 20.71 10.19
C ALA A 128 2.91 19.56 10.15
N LYS A 129 4.12 19.76 10.70
CA LYS A 129 5.13 18.69 10.83
C LYS A 129 4.61 17.54 11.68
N ARG A 130 4.03 17.84 12.85
CA ARG A 130 3.45 16.83 13.76
C ARG A 130 2.32 16.04 13.07
N VAL A 131 1.41 16.73 12.37
CA VAL A 131 0.32 16.10 11.62
C VAL A 131 0.86 15.16 10.55
N HIS A 132 1.84 15.58 9.75
CA HIS A 132 2.41 14.74 8.71
C HIS A 132 3.14 13.50 9.29
N LEU A 133 3.74 13.61 10.47
CA LEU A 133 4.46 12.53 11.13
C LEU A 133 3.59 11.62 12.01
N ALA A 134 2.30 11.92 12.19
CA ALA A 134 1.42 11.23 13.14
C ALA A 134 1.35 9.69 12.92
N LEU A 135 1.34 9.22 11.67
CA LEU A 135 1.38 7.78 11.38
C LEU A 135 2.78 7.19 11.65
N ALA A 136 3.85 7.91 11.31
CA ALA A 136 5.21 7.46 11.57
C ALA A 136 5.45 7.29 13.08
N GLU A 137 4.95 8.23 13.89
CA GLU A 137 5.03 8.18 15.34
C GLU A 137 4.38 6.95 15.94
N CYS A 138 3.13 6.67 15.60
CA CYS A 138 2.46 5.48 16.15
C CYS A 138 2.98 4.18 15.55
N LEU A 139 3.46 4.20 14.29
CA LEU A 139 3.98 3.01 13.61
C LEU A 139 5.35 2.56 14.14
N GLN A 140 6.26 3.49 14.45
CA GLN A 140 7.60 3.14 14.93
C GLN A 140 7.57 2.27 16.19
N ALA A 141 6.52 2.39 17.03
CA ALA A 141 6.38 1.60 18.25
C ALA A 141 6.26 0.09 17.96
N ILE A 142 5.64 -0.29 16.86
CA ILE A 142 5.37 -1.70 16.49
C ILE A 142 6.15 -2.18 15.25
N ALA A 143 6.84 -1.26 14.56
CA ALA A 143 7.50 -1.58 13.28
C ALA A 143 8.54 -2.70 13.41
N GLY A 144 9.24 -2.80 14.54
CA GLY A 144 10.23 -3.85 14.81
C GLY A 144 9.66 -5.27 14.85
N ASP A 145 8.35 -5.43 14.99
CA ASP A 145 7.68 -6.73 14.99
C ASP A 145 7.53 -7.32 13.59
N TYR A 146 7.75 -6.53 12.54
CA TYR A 146 7.47 -6.89 11.15
C TYR A 146 8.71 -6.84 10.28
N ARG A 147 8.77 -7.72 9.28
CA ARG A 147 9.80 -7.72 8.26
C ARG A 147 9.47 -6.79 7.09
N VAL A 148 8.19 -6.65 6.80
CA VAL A 148 7.65 -5.77 5.75
C VAL A 148 6.38 -5.10 6.27
N ILE A 149 6.23 -3.81 5.99
CA ILE A 149 5.03 -3.05 6.28
C ILE A 149 4.56 -2.41 4.97
N ILE A 150 3.31 -2.64 4.59
CA ILE A 150 2.69 -2.06 3.39
C ILE A 150 1.61 -1.07 3.82
N ILE A 151 1.64 0.15 3.28
CA ILE A 151 0.61 1.17 3.49
C ILE A 151 -0.16 1.35 2.19
N ASP A 152 -1.47 1.07 2.21
CA ASP A 152 -2.40 1.38 1.13
C ASP A 152 -2.94 2.80 1.27
N THR A 153 -2.75 3.65 0.24
CA THR A 153 -3.18 5.05 0.28
C THR A 153 -4.56 5.26 -0.35
N PRO A 154 -5.38 6.20 0.19
CA PRO A 154 -6.65 6.55 -0.41
C PRO A 154 -6.45 7.31 -1.73
N PRO A 155 -7.38 7.22 -2.68
CA PRO A 155 -7.48 8.18 -3.76
C PRO A 155 -8.00 9.52 -3.22
N GLU A 156 -7.61 10.62 -3.85
CA GLU A 156 -8.24 11.94 -3.67
C GLU A 156 -8.24 12.52 -2.23
N ASN A 157 -7.32 12.05 -1.38
CA ASN A 157 -7.10 12.61 -0.05
C ASN A 157 -5.61 12.94 0.14
N PRO A 158 -5.17 14.16 -0.23
CA PRO A 158 -3.76 14.56 -0.17
C PRO A 158 -3.17 14.46 1.24
N LEU A 159 -3.91 14.85 2.29
CA LEU A 159 -3.39 14.81 3.65
C LEU A 159 -3.08 13.38 4.11
N LEU A 160 -4.00 12.43 3.90
CA LEU A 160 -3.75 11.04 4.25
C LEU A 160 -2.63 10.42 3.40
N SER A 161 -2.53 10.80 2.12
CA SER A 161 -1.41 10.39 1.26
C SER A 161 -0.09 10.92 1.79
N ASN A 162 -0.02 12.19 2.20
CA ASN A 162 1.17 12.80 2.77
C ASN A 162 1.58 12.15 4.09
N ILE A 163 0.63 11.85 4.98
CA ILE A 163 0.84 11.12 6.23
C ILE A 163 1.43 9.72 5.94
N ALA A 164 0.92 9.01 4.92
CA ALA A 164 1.47 7.73 4.48
C ALA A 164 2.91 7.88 3.95
N LEU A 165 3.16 8.89 3.10
CA LEU A 165 4.49 9.17 2.56
C LEU A 165 5.49 9.50 3.67
N CYS A 166 5.08 10.28 4.67
CA CYS A 166 5.92 10.61 5.81
C CYS A 166 6.27 9.39 6.69
N ALA A 167 5.43 8.35 6.72
CA ALA A 167 5.73 7.09 7.40
C ALA A 167 6.52 6.09 6.54
N GLY A 168 6.59 6.32 5.23
CA GLY A 168 7.15 5.39 4.25
C GLY A 168 8.64 5.56 4.01
N ARG A 169 9.30 4.46 3.65
CA ARG A 169 10.67 4.47 3.11
C ARG A 169 10.64 4.41 1.58
N PHE A 170 9.84 3.52 1.03
CA PHE A 170 9.77 3.22 -0.39
C PHE A 170 8.36 3.47 -0.93
N VAL A 171 8.24 4.16 -2.04
CA VAL A 171 6.97 4.39 -2.73
C VAL A 171 6.90 3.53 -3.99
N ILE A 172 5.80 2.81 -4.15
CA ILE A 172 5.47 1.98 -5.31
C ILE A 172 4.26 2.59 -5.98
N VAL A 173 4.35 2.89 -7.27
CA VAL A 173 3.30 3.60 -8.00
C VAL A 173 2.68 2.71 -9.08
N PRO A 174 1.48 2.16 -8.84
CA PRO A 174 0.68 1.55 -9.89
C PRO A 174 0.17 2.61 -10.84
N MET A 175 0.26 2.39 -12.16
CA MET A 175 -0.29 3.28 -13.17
C MET A 175 -0.94 2.51 -14.30
N ARG A 176 -1.93 3.12 -14.94
CA ARG A 176 -2.50 2.61 -16.21
C ARG A 176 -1.78 3.25 -17.39
N THR A 177 -2.03 2.75 -18.58
CA THR A 177 -1.41 3.26 -19.82
C THR A 177 -2.05 4.54 -20.36
N ASP A 178 -2.95 5.17 -19.60
CA ASP A 178 -3.64 6.40 -19.98
C ASP A 178 -2.94 7.68 -19.47
N GLU A 179 -3.20 8.82 -20.10
CA GLU A 179 -2.59 10.11 -19.75
C GLU A 179 -2.98 10.58 -18.35
N TYR A 180 -4.17 10.26 -17.86
CA TYR A 180 -4.58 10.61 -16.49
C TYR A 180 -3.72 9.92 -15.44
N SER A 181 -3.27 8.70 -15.73
CA SER A 181 -2.36 7.97 -14.82
C SER A 181 -0.96 8.56 -14.85
N ARG A 182 -0.51 9.14 -15.96
CA ARG A 182 0.74 9.91 -16.06
C ARG A 182 0.66 11.18 -15.20
N GLN A 183 -0.46 11.91 -15.24
CA GLN A 183 -0.66 13.04 -14.34
C GLN A 183 -0.57 12.59 -12.87
N GLY A 184 -1.21 11.50 -12.47
CA GLY A 184 -1.10 10.95 -11.13
C GLY A 184 0.34 10.58 -10.72
N LEU A 185 1.18 10.15 -11.67
CA LEU A 185 2.62 9.93 -11.42
C LEU A 185 3.36 11.25 -11.16
N ARG A 186 3.08 12.30 -11.93
CA ARG A 186 3.67 13.63 -11.69
C ARG A 186 3.27 14.20 -10.33
N ASP A 187 2.00 14.03 -9.97
CA ASP A 187 1.46 14.51 -8.70
C ASP A 187 2.13 13.80 -7.51
N ILE A 188 2.17 12.46 -7.51
CA ILE A 188 2.83 11.71 -6.43
C ILE A 188 4.34 11.99 -6.36
N ALA A 189 5.00 12.24 -7.49
CA ALA A 189 6.40 12.62 -7.49
C ALA A 189 6.63 14.02 -6.89
N ALA A 190 5.67 14.94 -7.07
CA ALA A 190 5.70 16.25 -6.43
C ALA A 190 5.46 16.11 -4.91
N ASP A 191 4.49 15.30 -4.50
CA ASP A 191 4.21 15.01 -3.10
C ASP A 191 5.42 14.39 -2.40
N ILE A 192 6.10 13.40 -3.02
CA ILE A 192 7.34 12.81 -2.49
C ILE A 192 8.41 13.89 -2.27
N ARG A 193 8.59 14.80 -3.22
CA ARG A 193 9.56 15.90 -3.07
C ARG A 193 9.21 16.83 -1.91
N GLY A 194 7.92 17.20 -1.79
CA GLY A 194 7.43 18.05 -0.69
C GLY A 194 7.59 17.39 0.68
N MET A 195 7.26 16.10 0.77
CA MET A 195 7.30 15.37 2.05
C MET A 195 8.73 15.03 2.52
N ARG A 196 9.74 15.19 1.68
CA ARG A 196 11.15 15.03 2.10
C ARG A 196 11.61 16.05 3.14
N GLU A 197 10.91 17.15 3.29
CA GLU A 197 11.14 18.09 4.39
C GLU A 197 10.85 17.42 5.76
N HIS A 198 9.85 16.53 5.82
CA HIS A 198 9.44 15.82 7.02
C HIS A 198 10.06 14.43 7.13
N ASN A 199 10.26 13.74 6.02
CA ASN A 199 10.90 12.43 5.93
C ASN A 199 12.03 12.45 4.89
N PRO A 200 13.28 12.76 5.30
CA PRO A 200 14.41 12.90 4.36
C PRO A 200 14.78 11.59 3.65
N TYR A 201 14.34 10.47 4.18
CA TYR A 201 14.64 9.12 3.65
C TYR A 201 13.60 8.57 2.67
N LEU A 202 12.51 9.32 2.44
CA LEU A 202 11.46 8.93 1.51
C LEU A 202 11.97 8.88 0.07
N MET A 203 11.69 7.78 -0.65
CA MET A 203 12.08 7.64 -2.04
C MET A 203 11.06 6.92 -2.91
N LEU A 204 10.94 7.35 -4.16
CA LEU A 204 10.27 6.57 -5.20
C LEU A 204 11.13 5.34 -5.51
N LEU A 205 10.58 4.15 -5.31
CA LEU A 205 11.25 2.89 -5.57
C LEU A 205 10.96 2.37 -6.97
N ALA A 206 9.69 2.39 -7.36
CA ALA A 206 9.24 1.75 -8.58
C ALA A 206 7.91 2.29 -9.08
N VAL A 207 7.75 2.25 -10.39
CA VAL A 207 6.49 2.45 -11.12
C VAL A 207 6.18 1.15 -11.87
N PHE A 208 4.93 0.72 -11.96
CA PHE A 208 4.54 -0.46 -12.74
C PHE A 208 3.19 -0.27 -13.43
N VAL A 209 2.94 -1.03 -14.48
CA VAL A 209 1.70 -0.96 -15.25
C VAL A 209 0.65 -1.90 -14.64
N PHE A 210 -0.51 -1.35 -14.30
CA PHE A 210 -1.66 -2.08 -13.76
C PHE A 210 -2.85 -2.04 -14.72
N GLY A 211 -3.51 -3.17 -14.91
CA GLY A 211 -4.71 -3.28 -15.73
C GLY A 211 -4.42 -3.17 -17.24
N SER A 212 -3.25 -3.64 -17.69
CA SER A 212 -2.91 -3.67 -19.10
C SER A 212 -3.48 -4.91 -19.79
N GLY A 213 -4.04 -4.72 -20.99
CA GLY A 213 -4.50 -5.82 -21.84
C GLY A 213 -3.40 -6.52 -22.64
N THR A 214 -2.19 -5.94 -22.70
CA THR A 214 -1.12 -6.44 -23.57
C THR A 214 0.25 -6.29 -22.95
N SER A 215 1.06 -7.35 -23.03
CA SER A 215 2.50 -7.36 -22.75
C SER A 215 3.34 -6.80 -23.92
N SER A 216 2.78 -5.93 -24.77
CA SER A 216 3.47 -5.42 -25.94
C SER A 216 4.75 -4.67 -25.55
N LYS A 217 5.90 -5.19 -26.02
CA LYS A 217 7.21 -4.55 -25.84
C LYS A 217 7.23 -3.09 -26.30
N LYS A 218 6.40 -2.75 -27.31
CA LYS A 218 6.28 -1.38 -27.82
C LYS A 218 5.62 -0.48 -26.77
N ILE A 219 4.48 -0.87 -26.20
CA ILE A 219 3.77 -0.11 -25.16
C ILE A 219 4.67 0.11 -23.95
N ARG A 220 5.37 -0.93 -23.50
CA ARG A 220 6.31 -0.82 -22.37
C ARG A 220 7.45 0.15 -22.64
N ARG A 221 8.02 0.13 -23.84
CA ARG A 221 9.08 1.07 -24.22
C ARG A 221 8.59 2.52 -24.27
N GLU A 222 7.39 2.74 -24.79
CA GLU A 222 6.74 4.06 -24.79
C GLU A 222 6.46 4.54 -23.37
N MET A 223 5.96 3.64 -22.51
CA MET A 223 5.72 3.94 -21.08
C MET A 223 7.03 4.25 -20.34
N ALA A 224 8.09 3.47 -20.53
CA ALA A 224 9.38 3.71 -19.90
C ALA A 224 9.93 5.10 -20.29
N LYS A 225 9.80 5.48 -21.56
CA LYS A 225 10.17 6.82 -22.03
C LYS A 225 9.33 7.91 -21.35
N SER A 226 8.01 7.72 -21.29
CA SER A 226 7.10 8.68 -20.65
C SER A 226 7.38 8.84 -19.16
N VAL A 227 7.61 7.73 -18.44
CA VAL A 227 7.97 7.75 -17.01
C VAL A 227 9.29 8.47 -16.79
N SER A 228 10.28 8.23 -17.65
CA SER A 228 11.58 8.94 -17.61
C SER A 228 11.45 10.44 -17.83
N GLU A 229 10.63 10.85 -18.80
CA GLU A 229 10.33 12.26 -19.08
C GLU A 229 9.62 12.93 -17.90
N ASP A 230 8.58 12.28 -17.35
CA ASP A 230 7.76 12.82 -16.25
C ASP A 230 8.53 12.93 -14.93
N LEU A 231 9.48 12.05 -14.68
CA LEU A 231 10.28 12.02 -13.44
C LEU A 231 11.60 12.78 -13.57
N GLY A 232 12.03 13.16 -14.79
CA GLY A 232 13.35 13.77 -15.04
C GLY A 232 14.51 12.85 -14.62
N GLN A 233 14.31 11.54 -14.62
CA GLN A 233 15.29 10.52 -14.20
C GLN A 233 15.45 9.47 -15.31
N SER A 234 16.46 8.59 -15.17
CA SER A 234 16.64 7.48 -16.11
C SER A 234 15.43 6.55 -16.16
N SER A 235 15.22 5.86 -17.28
CA SER A 235 14.12 4.95 -17.59
C SER A 235 13.99 3.74 -16.62
N ASP A 236 14.84 3.68 -15.62
CA ASP A 236 14.98 2.53 -14.71
C ASP A 236 13.90 2.44 -13.61
N MET A 237 13.00 3.44 -13.54
CA MET A 237 11.93 3.43 -12.53
C MET A 237 10.76 2.50 -12.88
N LEU A 238 10.54 2.20 -14.17
CA LEU A 238 9.47 1.31 -14.60
C LEU A 238 9.89 -0.16 -14.43
N LEU A 239 9.10 -0.92 -13.66
CA LEU A 239 9.30 -2.37 -13.48
C LEU A 239 9.05 -3.14 -14.77
N GLU A 240 9.68 -4.30 -14.87
CA GLU A 240 9.38 -5.26 -15.93
C GLU A 240 8.04 -5.95 -15.69
N SER A 241 7.72 -6.25 -14.46
CA SER A 241 6.46 -6.82 -14.03
C SER A 241 5.29 -5.85 -14.25
N PHE A 242 4.17 -6.40 -14.67
CA PHE A 242 2.90 -5.70 -14.82
C PHE A 242 1.77 -6.58 -14.33
N VAL A 243 0.62 -5.98 -14.03
CA VAL A 243 -0.60 -6.73 -13.68
C VAL A 243 -1.60 -6.58 -14.81
N ARG A 244 -2.08 -7.72 -15.33
CA ARG A 244 -3.08 -7.73 -16.42
C ARG A 244 -4.46 -7.29 -15.95
N HIS A 245 -5.27 -6.82 -16.90
CA HIS A 245 -6.68 -6.56 -16.66
C HIS A 245 -7.45 -7.88 -16.63
N ALA A 246 -8.15 -8.17 -15.53
CA ALA A 246 -8.96 -9.36 -15.36
C ALA A 246 -10.18 -9.05 -14.47
N GLU A 247 -11.26 -8.58 -15.09
CA GLU A 247 -12.46 -8.13 -14.37
C GLU A 247 -13.16 -9.28 -13.62
N SER A 248 -13.20 -10.49 -14.21
CA SER A 248 -13.73 -11.68 -13.56
C SER A 248 -13.01 -11.99 -12.27
N VAL A 249 -11.66 -12.01 -12.31
CA VAL A 249 -10.83 -12.29 -11.12
C VAL A 249 -11.00 -11.20 -10.07
N ALA A 250 -11.06 -9.92 -10.47
CA ALA A 250 -11.30 -8.82 -9.55
C ALA A 250 -12.66 -8.95 -8.82
N SER A 251 -13.70 -9.33 -9.52
CA SER A 251 -15.03 -9.61 -8.96
C SER A 251 -15.02 -10.82 -8.02
N GLU A 252 -14.34 -11.90 -8.41
CA GLU A 252 -14.21 -13.11 -7.60
C GLU A 252 -13.44 -12.88 -6.32
N MET A 253 -12.34 -12.11 -6.35
CA MET A 253 -11.58 -11.74 -5.17
C MET A 253 -12.45 -11.06 -4.12
N VAL A 254 -13.27 -10.10 -4.52
CA VAL A 254 -14.20 -9.40 -3.62
C VAL A 254 -15.32 -10.33 -3.15
N LYS A 255 -15.90 -11.13 -4.05
CA LYS A 255 -17.00 -12.05 -3.74
C LYS A 255 -16.61 -13.11 -2.71
N PHE A 256 -15.38 -13.62 -2.80
CA PHE A 256 -14.92 -14.73 -1.94
C PHE A 256 -14.02 -14.26 -0.80
N GLY A 257 -13.61 -12.99 -0.78
CA GLY A 257 -12.64 -12.47 0.19
C GLY A 257 -11.30 -13.19 0.09
N ARG A 258 -10.86 -13.49 -1.14
CA ARG A 258 -9.64 -14.23 -1.46
C ARG A 258 -8.83 -13.53 -2.53
N LEU A 259 -7.53 -13.58 -2.40
CA LEU A 259 -6.61 -13.02 -3.38
C LEU A 259 -6.38 -13.98 -4.56
N ALA A 260 -5.81 -13.48 -5.65
CA ALA A 260 -5.66 -14.25 -6.89
C ALA A 260 -4.92 -15.58 -6.70
N TYR A 261 -3.85 -15.61 -5.89
CA TYR A 261 -3.10 -16.83 -5.61
C TYR A 261 -3.89 -17.85 -4.77
N GLU A 262 -4.81 -17.38 -3.92
CA GLU A 262 -5.72 -18.25 -3.15
C GLU A 262 -6.83 -18.81 -4.05
N LEU A 263 -7.31 -18.01 -5.00
CA LEU A 263 -8.26 -18.46 -6.02
C LEU A 263 -7.61 -19.48 -6.96
N GLU A 264 -6.34 -19.28 -7.35
CA GLU A 264 -5.61 -20.24 -8.17
C GLU A 264 -5.59 -21.64 -7.55
N GLN A 265 -5.35 -21.74 -6.22
CA GLN A 265 -5.34 -23.01 -5.51
C GLN A 265 -6.70 -23.73 -5.55
N GLU A 266 -7.78 -23.01 -5.80
CA GLU A 266 -9.12 -23.57 -5.88
C GLU A 266 -9.54 -23.98 -7.30
N ILE A 267 -8.78 -23.62 -8.33
CA ILE A 267 -9.08 -24.00 -9.72
C ILE A 267 -9.17 -25.52 -9.86
N GLU A 268 -8.32 -26.26 -9.16
CA GLU A 268 -8.32 -27.73 -9.19
C GLU A 268 -9.64 -28.35 -8.63
N ASN A 269 -10.33 -27.60 -7.77
CA ASN A 269 -11.62 -27.99 -7.20
C ASN A 269 -12.82 -27.60 -8.09
N ASN A 270 -12.58 -26.91 -9.23
CA ASN A 270 -13.63 -26.58 -10.18
C ASN A 270 -14.32 -27.86 -10.68
N PRO A 271 -15.66 -27.89 -10.72
CA PRO A 271 -16.37 -29.03 -11.30
C PRO A 271 -16.01 -29.16 -12.78
N LYS A 272 -15.84 -30.38 -13.24
CA LYS A 272 -15.58 -30.65 -14.64
C LYS A 272 -16.81 -30.27 -15.48
N TYR A 273 -16.58 -29.73 -16.68
CA TYR A 273 -17.64 -29.24 -17.56
C TYR A 273 -18.85 -30.20 -17.73
N TRP A 274 -18.58 -31.51 -17.76
CA TRP A 274 -19.65 -32.52 -17.90
C TRP A 274 -20.46 -32.73 -16.60
N GLU A 275 -19.92 -32.43 -15.44
CA GLU A 275 -20.62 -32.51 -14.14
C GLU A 275 -21.61 -31.35 -14.01
N VAL A 276 -21.21 -30.16 -14.47
CA VAL A 276 -22.08 -28.97 -14.57
C VAL A 276 -23.21 -29.24 -15.55
N ARG A 277 -22.90 -29.81 -16.71
CA ARG A 277 -23.90 -30.10 -17.77
C ARG A 277 -24.88 -31.19 -17.37
N LYS A 278 -24.48 -32.17 -16.56
CA LYS A 278 -25.36 -33.24 -16.04
C LYS A 278 -26.21 -32.78 -14.86
N GLY A 279 -26.04 -31.55 -14.39
CA GLY A 279 -26.76 -31.01 -13.21
C GLY A 279 -26.35 -31.64 -11.89
N SER A 280 -25.28 -32.45 -11.88
CA SER A 280 -24.74 -33.06 -10.67
C SER A 280 -23.96 -32.07 -9.79
N ALA A 281 -23.54 -30.93 -10.35
CA ALA A 281 -22.84 -29.84 -9.65
C ALA A 281 -23.78 -28.62 -9.45
N LYS A 282 -24.93 -28.81 -8.83
CA LYS A 282 -25.81 -27.70 -8.45
C LYS A 282 -25.14 -26.89 -7.33
N ASN A 283 -24.99 -25.57 -7.54
CA ASN A 283 -24.40 -24.60 -6.59
C ASN A 283 -22.86 -24.70 -6.36
N VAL A 284 -22.11 -25.27 -7.29
CA VAL A 284 -20.64 -25.21 -7.19
C VAL A 284 -20.15 -23.90 -7.77
N THR A 285 -19.43 -23.16 -6.97
CA THR A 285 -18.76 -21.93 -7.37
C THR A 285 -17.55 -22.28 -8.23
N THR A 286 -17.53 -21.80 -9.47
CA THR A 286 -16.36 -21.94 -10.35
C THR A 286 -15.46 -20.73 -10.20
N VAL A 287 -14.17 -20.95 -10.17
CA VAL A 287 -13.12 -19.93 -10.18
C VAL A 287 -12.56 -19.77 -11.59
N SER A 288 -12.30 -18.54 -12.00
CA SER A 288 -11.75 -18.24 -13.33
C SER A 288 -10.35 -18.83 -13.52
N GLU A 289 -10.11 -19.53 -14.61
CA GLU A 289 -8.78 -20.01 -15.01
C GLU A 289 -7.76 -18.86 -15.16
N THR A 290 -8.23 -17.64 -15.41
CA THR A 290 -7.39 -16.44 -15.49
C THR A 290 -6.76 -16.10 -14.14
N SER A 291 -7.29 -16.60 -13.02
CA SER A 291 -6.74 -16.38 -11.68
C SER A 291 -5.28 -16.81 -11.57
N ARG A 292 -4.89 -17.92 -12.25
CA ARG A 292 -3.50 -18.37 -12.32
C ARG A 292 -2.57 -17.30 -12.91
N LEU A 293 -2.97 -16.70 -14.01
CA LEU A 293 -2.17 -15.69 -14.69
C LEU A 293 -2.09 -14.38 -13.88
N VAL A 294 -3.15 -14.02 -13.16
CA VAL A 294 -3.15 -12.85 -12.27
C VAL A 294 -2.31 -13.11 -11.03
N ALA A 295 -2.36 -14.32 -10.49
CA ALA A 295 -1.50 -14.74 -9.37
C ALA A 295 -0.02 -14.66 -9.74
N GLU A 296 0.35 -15.17 -10.91
CA GLU A 296 1.72 -15.07 -11.45
C GLU A 296 2.18 -13.61 -11.63
N ASP A 297 1.31 -12.74 -12.17
CA ASP A 297 1.62 -11.32 -12.33
C ASP A 297 1.94 -10.66 -10.98
N PHE A 298 1.14 -10.91 -9.94
CA PHE A 298 1.38 -10.36 -8.61
C PHE A 298 2.60 -10.98 -7.93
N ALA A 299 2.87 -12.27 -8.11
CA ALA A 299 4.06 -12.93 -7.58
C ALA A 299 5.34 -12.32 -8.19
N ASN A 300 5.38 -12.15 -9.52
CA ASN A 300 6.49 -11.51 -10.22
C ASN A 300 6.67 -10.05 -9.77
N LEU A 301 5.57 -9.30 -9.64
CA LEU A 301 5.61 -7.92 -9.14
C LEU A 301 6.18 -7.84 -7.73
N ALA A 302 5.70 -8.66 -6.80
CA ALA A 302 6.19 -8.68 -5.42
C ALA A 302 7.69 -9.01 -5.36
N ALA A 303 8.13 -10.02 -6.10
CA ALA A 303 9.54 -10.42 -6.17
C ALA A 303 10.42 -9.30 -6.72
N GLU A 304 10.02 -8.63 -7.81
CA GLU A 304 10.79 -7.54 -8.41
C GLU A 304 10.87 -6.32 -7.50
N VAL A 305 9.76 -5.93 -6.85
CA VAL A 305 9.71 -4.83 -5.87
C VAL A 305 10.66 -5.09 -4.71
N LEU A 306 10.61 -6.28 -4.09
CA LEU A 306 11.45 -6.61 -2.96
C LEU A 306 12.93 -6.72 -3.32
N THR A 307 13.24 -7.29 -4.49
CA THR A 307 14.61 -7.35 -5.01
C THR A 307 15.18 -5.96 -5.23
N ARG A 308 14.42 -5.07 -5.84
CA ARG A 308 14.81 -3.67 -6.05
C ARG A 308 15.01 -2.92 -4.72
N ALA A 309 14.12 -3.12 -3.76
CA ALA A 309 14.25 -2.52 -2.43
C ALA A 309 15.50 -3.01 -1.70
N ALA A 310 15.79 -4.32 -1.76
CA ALA A 310 16.99 -4.89 -1.17
C ALA A 310 18.28 -4.34 -1.81
N SER A 311 18.33 -4.24 -3.14
CA SER A 311 19.46 -3.68 -3.87
C SER A 311 19.66 -2.20 -3.54
N LYS A 312 18.55 -1.43 -3.46
CA LYS A 312 18.62 -0.02 -3.10
C LYS A 312 19.07 0.21 -1.66
N ARG A 313 18.59 -0.62 -0.74
CA ARG A 313 19.04 -0.61 0.65
C ARG A 313 20.54 -0.89 0.77
N ALA A 314 21.04 -1.93 0.09
CA ALA A 314 22.46 -2.28 0.10
C ALA A 314 23.32 -1.11 -0.42
N GLN A 315 22.93 -0.51 -1.55
CA GLN A 315 23.60 0.67 -2.10
C GLN A 315 23.67 1.83 -1.09
N MET A 316 22.55 2.13 -0.42
CA MET A 316 22.49 3.24 0.55
C MET A 316 23.32 2.97 1.81
N ILE A 317 23.39 1.71 2.25
CA ILE A 317 24.27 1.32 3.36
C ILE A 317 25.73 1.55 2.99
N GLU A 318 26.15 1.14 1.78
CA GLU A 318 27.52 1.37 1.28
C GLU A 318 27.86 2.87 1.18
N GLN A 319 26.87 3.70 0.86
CA GLN A 319 27.02 5.16 0.74
C GLN A 319 26.92 5.91 2.09
N GLY A 320 26.58 5.20 3.18
CA GLY A 320 26.34 5.83 4.48
C GLY A 320 25.07 6.67 4.56
N GLU A 321 24.12 6.46 3.63
CA GLU A 321 22.85 7.19 3.50
C GLU A 321 21.66 6.45 4.15
N TRP A 322 21.89 5.24 4.68
CA TRP A 322 20.86 4.49 5.40
C TRP A 322 20.85 4.94 6.87
N PRO A 323 19.65 5.28 7.45
CA PRO A 323 19.55 5.72 8.85
C PRO A 323 19.89 4.61 9.84
#